data_fed23488ecb09b56ed61cec989ce2411
#
_entry.id   fed23488ecb09b56ed61cec989ce2411
#
_cell.length_a   1.000
_cell.length_b   1.000
_cell.length_c   1.000
_cell.angle_alpha   90.00
_cell.angle_beta   90.00
_cell.angle_gamma   90.00
#
_symmetry.space_group_name_H-M   'P 1'
#
loop_
_entity.id
_entity.type
_entity.pdbx_description
1 polymer ?
#
loop_
_entity_poly.entity_id
_entity_poly.type
_entity_poly.pdbx_seq_one_letter_code
_entity_poly.pdbx_strand_id
1 'polypeptide(L)'
;RAIKGGDIEETATRTNLEAADEVARQARLRDLGGLIVIDFIDMEESKNRREVETRLRDALRYDRARVQFSTISKFGLLEMSRQRLRPALSEGSHITCPRCNGTGHIRDTESSALQILRMVQEESMKENTAAVHVQVPVEVASFLLNEKRTEITKIELKQRVTVLLVPNKN
;
A
#
# COMPACT_ATOMS: atom_id res chain seq x y z
N ARG A 1 -12.06 22.07 -4.26
CA ARG A 1 -12.06 23.47 -4.82
C ARG A 1 -12.08 23.53 -6.34
N ALA A 2 -11.94 22.44 -7.04
CA ALA A 2 -11.90 22.37 -8.50
C ALA A 2 -13.28 22.39 -9.22
N ILE A 3 -14.38 22.54 -8.50
CA ILE A 3 -15.76 22.40 -9.03
C ILE A 3 -16.29 23.73 -9.54
N LYS A 4 -15.62 24.33 -10.52
CA LYS A 4 -16.15 25.49 -11.27
C LYS A 4 -15.76 25.46 -12.77
N GLY A 5 -15.66 24.30 -13.36
CA GLY A 5 -15.51 24.09 -14.79
C GLY A 5 -16.76 23.39 -15.33
N GLY A 6 -17.25 23.81 -16.47
CA GLY A 6 -18.46 23.25 -17.09
C GLY A 6 -18.24 21.88 -17.72
N ASP A 7 -17.01 21.35 -17.74
CA ASP A 7 -16.64 20.06 -18.32
C ASP A 7 -15.76 19.24 -17.33
N ILE A 8 -15.99 17.94 -17.30
CA ILE A 8 -15.24 16.98 -16.47
C ILE A 8 -13.75 17.00 -16.84
N GLU A 9 -13.43 17.02 -18.13
CA GLU A 9 -12.06 17.07 -18.65
C GLU A 9 -11.33 18.36 -18.24
N GLU A 10 -11.99 19.53 -18.29
CA GLU A 10 -11.41 20.78 -17.83
C GLU A 10 -11.14 20.77 -16.34
N THR A 11 -12.04 20.20 -15.55
CA THR A 11 -11.89 20.06 -14.09
C THR A 11 -10.74 19.14 -13.76
N ALA A 12 -10.63 17.99 -14.44
CA ALA A 12 -9.53 17.05 -14.30
C ALA A 12 -8.19 17.71 -14.63
N THR A 13 -8.10 18.42 -15.75
CA THR A 13 -6.88 19.12 -16.17
C THR A 13 -6.44 20.16 -15.14
N ARG A 14 -7.36 20.98 -14.65
CA ARG A 14 -7.06 22.00 -13.63
C ARG A 14 -6.56 21.37 -12.32
N THR A 15 -7.21 20.29 -11.87
CA THR A 15 -6.79 19.58 -10.66
C THR A 15 -5.40 18.96 -10.85
N ASN A 16 -5.14 18.38 -12.02
CA ASN A 16 -3.83 17.79 -12.33
C ASN A 16 -2.72 18.85 -12.42
N LEU A 17 -3.01 20.04 -12.91
CA LEU A 17 -2.05 21.15 -12.92
C LEU A 17 -1.68 21.59 -11.49
N GLU A 18 -2.66 21.72 -10.60
CA GLU A 18 -2.41 22.03 -9.18
C GLU A 18 -1.64 20.87 -8.51
N ALA A 19 -1.98 19.62 -8.83
CA ALA A 19 -1.28 18.44 -8.32
C ALA A 19 0.18 18.39 -8.79
N ALA A 20 0.48 18.75 -10.04
CA ALA A 20 1.84 18.79 -10.56
C ALA A 20 2.74 19.76 -9.77
N ASP A 21 2.24 20.96 -9.43
CA ASP A 21 2.95 21.93 -8.61
C ASP A 21 3.20 21.37 -7.20
N GLU A 22 2.18 20.76 -6.58
CA GLU A 22 2.28 20.24 -5.23
C GLU A 22 3.18 19.01 -5.15
N VAL A 23 3.12 18.11 -6.13
CA VAL A 23 4.02 16.94 -6.23
C VAL A 23 5.48 17.39 -6.29
N ALA A 24 5.79 18.38 -7.13
CA ALA A 24 7.14 18.92 -7.23
C ALA A 24 7.58 19.56 -5.89
N ARG A 25 6.69 20.27 -5.22
CA ARG A 25 6.94 20.87 -3.90
C ARG A 25 7.21 19.78 -2.84
N GLN A 26 6.39 18.76 -2.76
CA GLN A 26 6.52 17.67 -1.80
C GLN A 26 7.77 16.82 -2.06
N ALA A 27 8.13 16.60 -3.33
CA ALA A 27 9.37 15.92 -3.68
C ALA A 27 10.60 16.65 -3.11
N ARG A 28 10.61 17.98 -3.14
CA ARG A 28 11.69 18.77 -2.55
C ARG A 28 11.64 18.81 -1.03
N LEU A 29 10.47 19.04 -0.44
CA LEU A 29 10.32 19.16 1.02
C LEU A 29 10.66 17.86 1.76
N ARG A 30 10.27 16.72 1.19
CA ARG A 30 10.46 15.40 1.78
C ARG A 30 11.71 14.69 1.26
N ASP A 31 12.45 15.32 0.35
CA ASP A 31 13.57 14.71 -0.38
C ASP A 31 13.22 13.31 -0.91
N LEU A 32 12.05 13.21 -1.55
CA LEU A 32 11.61 11.97 -2.16
C LEU A 32 12.57 11.59 -3.29
N GLY A 33 13.02 10.35 -3.29
CA GLY A 33 13.97 9.87 -4.30
C GLY A 33 13.72 8.42 -4.69
N GLY A 34 14.29 8.02 -5.81
CA GLY A 34 14.04 6.73 -6.45
C GLY A 34 12.92 6.82 -7.47
N LEU A 35 12.27 5.71 -7.74
CA LEU A 35 11.12 5.64 -8.64
C LEU A 35 9.86 6.12 -7.93
N ILE A 36 9.19 7.08 -8.53
CA ILE A 36 7.95 7.66 -8.05
C ILE A 36 6.92 7.49 -9.16
N VAL A 37 5.79 6.93 -8.84
CA VAL A 37 4.64 6.81 -9.76
C VAL A 37 3.57 7.78 -9.29
N ILE A 38 3.08 8.58 -10.22
CA ILE A 38 2.02 9.57 -10.00
C ILE A 38 0.80 9.11 -10.78
N ASP A 39 -0.32 9.02 -10.09
CA ASP A 39 -1.62 8.69 -10.65
C ASP A 39 -2.43 10.00 -10.76
N PHE A 40 -2.40 10.62 -11.94
CA PHE A 40 -3.21 11.78 -12.26
C PHE A 40 -4.62 11.36 -12.63
N ILE A 41 -5.58 12.27 -12.52
CA ILE A 41 -6.92 12.03 -13.03
C ILE A 41 -6.83 11.82 -14.55
N ASP A 42 -7.55 10.84 -15.06
CA ASP A 42 -7.56 10.52 -16.49
C ASP A 42 -7.90 11.74 -17.34
N MET A 43 -7.14 11.92 -18.43
CA MET A 43 -7.34 12.98 -19.43
C MET A 43 -7.35 12.33 -20.80
N GLU A 44 -8.45 12.47 -21.53
CA GLU A 44 -8.58 11.90 -22.87
C GLU A 44 -7.74 12.66 -23.89
N GLU A 45 -7.73 14.00 -23.79
CA GLU A 45 -7.01 14.84 -24.73
C GLU A 45 -5.49 14.85 -24.48
N SER A 46 -4.73 14.54 -25.52
CA SER A 46 -3.26 14.57 -25.44
C SER A 46 -2.69 15.97 -25.18
N LYS A 47 -3.43 17.02 -25.54
CA LYS A 47 -3.07 18.40 -25.26
C LYS A 47 -3.04 18.68 -23.77
N ASN A 48 -4.08 18.22 -23.06
CA ASN A 48 -4.20 18.40 -21.61
C ASN A 48 -3.09 17.65 -20.87
N ARG A 49 -2.79 16.42 -21.27
CA ARG A 49 -1.66 15.65 -20.71
C ARG A 49 -0.32 16.38 -20.88
N ARG A 50 -0.05 16.92 -22.06
CA ARG A 50 1.18 17.69 -22.33
C ARG A 50 1.26 18.97 -21.52
N GLU A 51 0.13 19.62 -21.25
CA GLU A 51 0.09 20.81 -20.41
C GLU A 51 0.50 20.47 -18.96
N VAL A 52 -0.03 19.38 -18.40
CA VAL A 52 0.35 18.89 -17.07
C VAL A 52 1.82 18.47 -17.02
N GLU A 53 2.33 17.78 -18.05
CA GLU A 53 3.75 17.43 -18.17
C GLU A 53 4.64 18.67 -18.19
N THR A 54 4.25 19.69 -18.95
CA THR A 54 5.00 20.95 -19.02
C THR A 54 5.00 21.67 -17.67
N ARG A 55 3.85 21.70 -16.99
CA ARG A 55 3.71 22.29 -15.66
C ARG A 55 4.61 21.58 -14.64
N LEU A 56 4.60 20.25 -14.65
CA LEU A 56 5.47 19.47 -13.77
C LEU A 56 6.96 19.72 -14.06
N ARG A 57 7.34 19.80 -15.35
CA ARG A 57 8.71 20.11 -15.77
C ARG A 57 9.16 21.47 -15.25
N ASP A 58 8.30 22.48 -15.39
CA ASP A 58 8.59 23.84 -14.93
C ASP A 58 8.68 23.90 -13.39
N ALA A 59 7.80 23.20 -12.68
CA ALA A 59 7.82 23.11 -11.22
C ALA A 59 9.06 22.39 -10.68
N LEU A 60 9.60 21.43 -11.42
CA LEU A 60 10.83 20.68 -11.09
C LEU A 60 12.12 21.41 -11.52
N ARG A 61 12.04 22.48 -12.30
CA ARG A 61 13.21 23.20 -12.83
C ARG A 61 14.17 23.71 -11.74
N TYR A 62 13.63 24.04 -10.58
CA TYR A 62 14.40 24.54 -9.43
C TYR A 62 14.83 23.44 -8.46
N ASP A 63 14.62 22.18 -8.81
CA ASP A 63 15.03 21.05 -7.98
C ASP A 63 16.56 20.86 -8.09
N ARG A 64 17.23 20.67 -6.95
CA ARG A 64 18.66 20.36 -6.90
C ARG A 64 18.96 18.93 -7.34
N ALA A 65 17.98 18.04 -7.22
CA ALA A 65 18.12 16.66 -7.60
C ALA A 65 17.91 16.48 -9.11
N ARG A 66 18.61 15.54 -9.72
CA ARG A 66 18.31 15.12 -11.09
C ARG A 66 16.95 14.44 -11.12
N VAL A 67 16.10 14.91 -12.00
CA VAL A 67 14.77 14.35 -12.22
C VAL A 67 14.61 13.99 -13.69
N GLN A 68 14.10 12.79 -13.93
CA GLN A 68 13.66 12.32 -15.25
C GLN A 68 12.26 11.78 -15.10
N PHE A 69 11.37 12.01 -16.06
CA PHE A 69 10.03 11.48 -16.07
C PHE A 69 9.57 11.13 -17.49
N SER A 70 8.68 10.15 -17.56
CA SER A 70 8.03 9.70 -18.78
C SER A 70 6.91 10.66 -19.20
N THR A 71 6.26 10.38 -20.32
CA THR A 71 5.00 11.01 -20.69
C THR A 71 3.85 10.44 -19.85
N ILE A 72 2.81 11.24 -19.62
CA ILE A 72 1.59 10.77 -18.98
C ILE A 72 0.86 9.80 -19.92
N SER A 73 0.59 8.60 -19.44
CA SER A 73 -0.18 7.60 -20.19
C SER A 73 -1.64 8.05 -20.36
N LYS A 74 -2.37 7.38 -21.24
CA LYS A 74 -3.81 7.62 -21.38
C LYS A 74 -4.63 7.30 -20.11
N PHE A 75 -4.04 6.57 -19.19
CA PHE A 75 -4.63 6.22 -17.89
C PHE A 75 -4.17 7.15 -16.76
N GLY A 76 -3.59 8.31 -17.07
CA GLY A 76 -3.15 9.27 -16.06
C GLY A 76 -1.82 8.93 -15.36
N LEU A 77 -1.19 7.78 -15.65
CA LEU A 77 0.04 7.36 -14.98
C LEU A 77 1.26 8.06 -15.56
N LEU A 78 2.07 8.61 -14.65
CA LEU A 78 3.39 9.16 -14.93
C LEU A 78 4.44 8.50 -14.03
N GLU A 79 5.50 8.01 -14.64
CA GLU A 79 6.67 7.48 -13.94
C GLU A 79 7.75 8.55 -13.88
N MET A 80 8.31 8.78 -12.70
CA MET A 80 9.35 9.74 -12.44
C MET A 80 10.48 9.09 -11.65
N SER A 81 11.71 9.35 -12.06
CA SER A 81 12.90 9.00 -11.28
C SER A 81 13.56 10.27 -10.77
N ARG A 82 13.76 10.36 -9.46
CA ARG A 82 14.42 11.48 -8.79
C ARG A 82 15.60 10.98 -7.98
N GLN A 83 16.76 11.63 -8.15
CA GLN A 83 17.96 11.32 -7.39
C GLN A 83 17.71 11.59 -5.89
N ARG A 84 18.11 10.65 -5.04
CA ARG A 84 18.18 10.89 -3.59
C ARG A 84 19.39 11.73 -3.25
N LEU A 85 19.20 12.85 -2.57
CA LEU A 85 20.28 13.71 -2.10
C LEU A 85 20.74 13.31 -0.70
N ARG A 86 19.83 12.75 0.12
CA ARG A 86 20.08 12.25 1.48
C ARG A 86 19.25 10.99 1.74
N PRO A 87 19.60 10.19 2.76
CA PRO A 87 18.69 9.15 3.25
C PRO A 87 17.32 9.75 3.56
N ALA A 88 16.26 9.06 3.19
CA ALA A 88 14.90 9.54 3.44
C ALA A 88 14.72 9.80 4.95
N LEU A 89 14.03 10.90 5.30
CA LEU A 89 13.72 11.22 6.70
C LEU A 89 13.04 10.06 7.43
N SER A 90 12.27 9.26 6.70
CA SER A 90 11.62 8.06 7.21
C SER A 90 12.60 6.92 7.57
N GLU A 91 13.79 6.89 7.00
CA GLU A 91 14.77 5.83 7.27
C GLU A 91 15.60 6.08 8.53
N GLY A 92 15.74 7.34 8.94
CA GLY A 92 16.62 7.72 10.04
C GLY A 92 15.92 8.23 11.31
N SER A 93 14.63 8.59 11.25
CA SER A 93 13.95 9.27 12.34
C SER A 93 12.63 8.61 12.81
N HIS A 94 12.23 7.52 12.18
CA HIS A 94 11.00 6.82 12.54
C HIS A 94 11.27 5.40 13.02
N ILE A 95 10.61 5.05 14.11
CA ILE A 95 10.52 3.66 14.57
C ILE A 95 9.22 3.11 13.99
N THR A 96 9.31 1.99 13.28
CA THR A 96 8.13 1.32 12.74
C THR A 96 7.20 0.94 13.89
N CYS A 97 5.92 1.31 13.78
CA CYS A 97 4.94 0.96 14.79
C CYS A 97 4.83 -0.57 14.90
N PRO A 98 5.11 -1.19 16.07
CA PRO A 98 5.07 -2.65 16.20
C PRO A 98 3.68 -3.24 16.04
N ARG A 99 2.63 -2.41 16.10
CA ARG A 99 1.25 -2.84 16.03
C ARG A 99 0.70 -2.89 14.61
N CYS A 100 0.95 -1.87 13.80
CA CYS A 100 0.47 -1.80 12.41
C CYS A 100 1.57 -1.96 11.37
N ASN A 101 2.82 -2.07 11.80
CA ASN A 101 4.00 -2.20 10.95
C ASN A 101 4.07 -1.15 9.82
N GLY A 102 3.62 0.07 10.11
CA GLY A 102 3.61 1.20 9.18
C GLY A 102 2.37 1.30 8.28
N THR A 103 1.43 0.36 8.37
CA THR A 103 0.23 0.36 7.50
C THR A 103 -0.84 1.38 7.91
N GLY A 104 -0.80 1.90 9.15
CA GLY A 104 -1.82 2.81 9.69
C GLY A 104 -3.15 2.14 10.04
N HIS A 105 -3.31 0.86 9.72
CA HIS A 105 -4.51 0.08 9.99
C HIS A 105 -4.19 -1.13 10.84
N ILE A 106 -5.09 -1.50 11.73
CA ILE A 106 -5.04 -2.72 12.52
C ILE A 106 -6.19 -3.59 12.07
N ARG A 107 -5.88 -4.82 11.75
CA ARG A 107 -6.90 -5.79 11.38
C ARG A 107 -7.72 -6.18 12.62
N ASP A 108 -9.03 -6.27 12.47
CA ASP A 108 -9.91 -6.76 13.54
C ASP A 108 -9.67 -8.24 13.86
N THR A 109 -10.16 -8.68 15.01
CA THR A 109 -9.96 -10.05 15.51
C THR A 109 -10.54 -11.10 14.59
N GLU A 110 -11.73 -10.87 14.03
CA GLU A 110 -12.39 -11.82 13.14
C GLU A 110 -11.64 -11.99 11.82
N SER A 111 -11.27 -10.88 11.18
CA SER A 111 -10.50 -10.89 9.94
C SER A 111 -9.11 -11.53 10.14
N SER A 112 -8.48 -11.27 11.28
CA SER A 112 -7.20 -11.89 11.64
C SER A 112 -7.34 -13.41 11.83
N ALA A 113 -8.39 -13.83 12.53
CA ALA A 113 -8.69 -15.24 12.77
C ALA A 113 -8.95 -16.00 11.46
N LEU A 114 -9.72 -15.41 10.53
CA LEU A 114 -9.99 -16.01 9.22
C LEU A 114 -8.73 -16.15 8.38
N GLN A 115 -7.85 -15.16 8.42
CA GLN A 115 -6.56 -15.25 7.73
C GLN A 115 -5.67 -16.35 8.31
N ILE A 116 -5.60 -16.43 9.64
CA ILE A 116 -4.83 -17.48 10.32
C ILE A 116 -5.39 -18.86 9.99
N LEU A 117 -6.71 -19.02 9.96
CA LEU A 117 -7.35 -20.27 9.58
C LEU A 117 -6.96 -20.71 8.15
N ARG A 118 -6.91 -19.77 7.22
CA ARG A 118 -6.43 -20.06 5.84
C ARG A 118 -4.96 -20.47 5.83
N MET A 119 -4.11 -19.79 6.61
CA MET A 119 -2.70 -20.17 6.73
C MET A 119 -2.54 -21.58 7.32
N VAL A 120 -3.31 -21.91 8.36
CA VAL A 120 -3.34 -23.24 8.96
C VAL A 120 -3.75 -24.29 7.93
N GLN A 121 -4.75 -23.99 7.13
CA GLN A 121 -5.21 -24.87 6.06
C GLN A 121 -4.11 -25.10 5.02
N GLU A 122 -3.44 -24.06 4.55
CA GLU A 122 -2.33 -24.16 3.59
C GLU A 122 -1.16 -24.95 4.16
N GLU A 123 -0.74 -24.68 5.40
CA GLU A 123 0.35 -25.39 6.04
C GLU A 123 0.01 -26.88 6.28
N SER A 124 -1.25 -27.19 6.59
CA SER A 124 -1.71 -28.56 6.80
C SER A 124 -1.75 -29.40 5.51
N MET A 125 -1.81 -28.75 4.34
CA MET A 125 -1.79 -29.44 3.05
C MET A 125 -0.39 -29.78 2.53
N LYS A 126 0.66 -29.27 3.17
CA LYS A 126 2.04 -29.59 2.78
C LYS A 126 2.38 -31.06 3.05
N GLU A 127 3.12 -31.66 2.15
CA GLU A 127 3.57 -33.04 2.31
C GLU A 127 4.37 -33.24 3.59
N ASN A 128 4.15 -34.36 4.27
CA ASN A 128 4.80 -34.74 5.53
C ASN A 128 4.51 -33.83 6.74
N THR A 129 3.43 -33.04 6.72
CA THR A 129 2.99 -32.27 7.86
C THR A 129 2.22 -33.19 8.83
N ALA A 130 2.75 -33.39 10.05
CA ALA A 130 2.09 -34.16 11.11
C ALA A 130 1.30 -33.25 12.07
N ALA A 131 1.79 -32.04 12.31
CA ALA A 131 1.14 -31.06 13.19
C ALA A 131 1.43 -29.64 12.74
N VAL A 132 0.49 -28.72 13.01
CA VAL A 132 0.62 -27.30 12.79
C VAL A 132 0.49 -26.58 14.14
N HIS A 133 1.57 -25.94 14.58
CA HIS A 133 1.57 -25.13 15.79
C HIS A 133 1.44 -23.66 15.43
N VAL A 134 0.44 -22.99 15.95
CA VAL A 134 0.11 -21.62 15.64
C VAL A 134 0.12 -20.77 16.87
N GLN A 135 1.05 -19.83 16.94
CA GLN A 135 1.09 -18.86 18.01
C GLN A 135 0.29 -17.61 17.63
N VAL A 136 -0.69 -17.24 18.43
CA VAL A 136 -1.64 -16.17 18.13
C VAL A 136 -1.99 -15.36 19.37
N PRO A 137 -2.45 -14.10 19.23
CA PRO A 137 -2.99 -13.32 20.33
C PRO A 137 -4.13 -14.05 21.05
N VAL A 138 -4.24 -13.84 22.36
CA VAL A 138 -5.25 -14.52 23.21
C VAL A 138 -6.67 -14.33 22.66
N GLU A 139 -7.02 -13.13 22.21
CA GLU A 139 -8.33 -12.81 21.67
C GLU A 139 -8.64 -13.60 20.38
N VAL A 140 -7.65 -13.73 19.51
CA VAL A 140 -7.74 -14.50 18.26
C VAL A 140 -7.86 -15.99 18.56
N ALA A 141 -7.06 -16.51 19.50
CA ALA A 141 -7.16 -17.90 19.92
C ALA A 141 -8.56 -18.22 20.48
N SER A 142 -9.07 -17.35 21.35
CA SER A 142 -10.41 -17.48 21.92
C SER A 142 -11.51 -17.50 20.83
N PHE A 143 -11.43 -16.59 19.88
CA PHE A 143 -12.36 -16.55 18.75
C PHE A 143 -12.29 -17.83 17.90
N LEU A 144 -11.09 -18.28 17.55
CA LEU A 144 -10.89 -19.50 16.75
C LEU A 144 -11.44 -20.75 17.46
N LEU A 145 -11.19 -20.88 18.77
CA LEU A 145 -11.59 -22.03 19.54
C LEU A 145 -13.09 -22.06 19.86
N ASN A 146 -13.74 -20.91 19.98
CA ASN A 146 -15.16 -20.82 20.27
C ASN A 146 -16.01 -20.77 19.00
N GLU A 147 -15.72 -19.85 18.09
CA GLU A 147 -16.55 -19.58 16.92
C GLU A 147 -16.20 -20.44 15.69
N LYS A 148 -14.93 -20.84 15.56
CA LYS A 148 -14.39 -21.54 14.39
C LYS A 148 -13.87 -22.95 14.69
N ARG A 149 -14.22 -23.50 15.84
CA ARG A 149 -13.77 -24.84 16.27
C ARG A 149 -14.12 -25.95 15.28
N THR A 150 -15.33 -25.87 14.72
CA THR A 150 -15.78 -26.85 13.73
C THR A 150 -14.96 -26.84 12.43
N GLU A 151 -14.48 -25.66 12.03
CA GLU A 151 -13.63 -25.53 10.85
C GLU A 151 -12.22 -26.08 11.11
N ILE A 152 -11.66 -25.83 12.29
CA ILE A 152 -10.38 -26.42 12.70
C ILE A 152 -10.49 -27.97 12.73
N THR A 153 -11.53 -28.49 13.35
CA THR A 153 -11.75 -29.95 13.39
C THR A 153 -11.88 -30.55 11.99
N LYS A 154 -12.55 -29.86 11.05
CA LYS A 154 -12.62 -30.30 9.65
C LYS A 154 -11.23 -30.35 8.99
N ILE A 155 -10.37 -29.38 9.25
CA ILE A 155 -8.99 -29.38 8.73
C ILE A 155 -8.21 -30.56 9.30
N GLU A 156 -8.27 -30.77 10.63
CA GLU A 156 -7.60 -31.89 11.29
C GLU A 156 -8.01 -33.26 10.73
N LEU A 157 -9.31 -33.46 10.56
CA LEU A 157 -9.86 -34.70 10.02
C LEU A 157 -9.51 -34.93 8.53
N LYS A 158 -9.63 -33.86 7.73
CA LYS A 158 -9.39 -33.94 6.27
C LYS A 158 -7.92 -34.15 5.94
N GLN A 159 -7.03 -33.44 6.64
CA GLN A 159 -5.59 -33.49 6.36
C GLN A 159 -4.84 -34.47 7.26
N ARG A 160 -5.50 -35.08 8.26
CA ARG A 160 -4.91 -35.97 9.27
C ARG A 160 -3.73 -35.33 10.02
N VAL A 161 -3.86 -34.05 10.36
CA VAL A 161 -2.87 -33.26 11.09
C VAL A 161 -3.45 -32.82 12.42
N THR A 162 -2.60 -32.57 13.41
CA THR A 162 -3.01 -31.94 14.67
C THR A 162 -2.78 -30.44 14.59
N VAL A 163 -3.77 -29.64 14.94
CA VAL A 163 -3.66 -28.17 15.01
C VAL A 163 -3.60 -27.73 16.45
N LEU A 164 -2.48 -27.14 16.86
CA LEU A 164 -2.28 -26.61 18.19
C LEU A 164 -2.26 -25.08 18.15
N LEU A 165 -3.26 -24.43 18.76
CA LEU A 165 -3.30 -22.99 18.95
C LEU A 165 -2.65 -22.63 20.29
N VAL A 166 -1.59 -21.83 20.23
CA VAL A 166 -0.84 -21.38 21.41
C VAL A 166 -1.14 -19.90 21.64
N PRO A 167 -1.94 -19.56 22.65
CA PRO A 167 -2.21 -18.16 23.00
C PRO A 167 -0.95 -17.45 23.48
N ASN A 168 -0.69 -16.25 22.99
CA ASN A 168 0.41 -15.39 23.44
C ASN A 168 -0.11 -13.97 23.70
N LYS A 169 0.45 -13.30 24.69
CA LYS A 169 0.09 -11.92 25.05
C LYS A 169 0.86 -10.85 24.27
N ASN A 170 1.86 -11.25 23.49
CA ASN A 170 2.71 -10.32 22.72
C ASN A 170 2.21 -10.18 21.28
#